data_ee1110df4ddbaa623ea0ddb9d5c1cf3e
#
_entry.id   ee1110df4ddbaa623ea0ddb9d5c1cf3e
#
_cell.length_a   1.000
_cell.length_b   1.000
_cell.length_c   1.000
_cell.angle_alpha   90.00
_cell.angle_beta   90.00
_cell.angle_gamma   90.00
#
_symmetry.space_group_name_H-M   'P 1'
#
loop_
_entity.id
_entity.type
_entity.pdbx_description
1 polymer ?
#
loop_
_entity_poly.entity_id
_entity_poly.type
_entity_poly.pdbx_seq_one_letter_code
_entity_poly.pdbx_strand_id
1 'polypeptide(L)'
;MGWEREQWIQEYEGGQRISEIARRHQISRKALYKWIERYKAYGLAGLNDVSRAPEHHRQAVSELWRERIQGARQQQPRWGAPKLAWWLGQRHGGEELPSVSTIGRVLRDSGLSRTRRRLKAHGTGQLERAERANQVWAIDFKGWCRTGDGVRCEPLTISDQATRYLLCCQALSSTRTEVVRGVMERVFAEYGLPERIRSDNGAPFGAKGECGLTELAVWWIELGIHTERIDPGRPQQNGRHERMHRTLQEETMESPASTARQQQRRLEAFRREYNEHRPHQALGQQVPAALFRPSPRMYRAGGEEPEYDASWQVRKVDGGRIRWRGGKIFVSHALNGKLVGAEHIEEGLWKLWFHQHWLGMWDEVEGRFWHRRQWAAQQARRSAQQGCASGSLLE
;
A
#
# COMPACT_ATOMS: atom_id res chain seq x y z
N MET A 1 17.96 41.81 -27.38
CA MET A 1 19.39 41.95 -26.94
C MET A 1 20.41 41.84 -28.09
N GLY A 2 20.24 41.06 -29.14
CA GLY A 2 21.17 41.04 -30.26
C GLY A 2 21.22 42.35 -31.05
N TRP A 3 20.04 42.89 -31.38
CA TRP A 3 19.91 44.10 -32.19
C TRP A 3 20.44 45.36 -31.49
N GLU A 4 20.41 45.44 -30.20
CA GLU A 4 21.00 46.61 -29.43
C GLU A 4 22.53 46.61 -29.59
N ARG A 5 23.18 45.44 -29.57
CA ARG A 5 24.61 45.30 -29.75
C ARG A 5 25.04 45.64 -31.19
N GLU A 6 24.23 45.26 -32.16
CA GLU A 6 24.46 45.67 -33.56
C GLU A 6 24.39 47.17 -33.72
N GLN A 7 23.45 47.84 -33.07
CA GLN A 7 23.34 49.31 -33.06
C GLN A 7 24.58 49.97 -32.45
N TRP A 8 25.11 49.41 -31.34
CA TRP A 8 26.36 49.93 -30.73
C TRP A 8 27.56 49.81 -31.67
N ILE A 9 27.64 48.73 -32.43
CA ILE A 9 28.68 48.52 -33.39
C ILE A 9 28.56 49.48 -34.61
N GLN A 10 27.35 49.67 -35.12
CA GLN A 10 27.06 50.60 -36.20
C GLN A 10 27.42 52.04 -35.83
N GLU A 11 27.07 52.48 -34.63
CA GLU A 11 27.47 53.81 -34.12
C GLU A 11 29.00 53.93 -33.94
N TYR A 12 29.70 52.88 -33.53
CA TYR A 12 31.15 52.84 -33.45
C TYR A 12 31.81 52.91 -34.83
N GLU A 13 31.32 52.14 -35.81
CA GLU A 13 31.80 52.15 -37.20
C GLU A 13 31.49 53.51 -37.88
N GLY A 14 30.41 54.18 -37.50
CA GLY A 14 30.06 55.55 -37.90
C GLY A 14 30.97 56.64 -37.28
N GLY A 15 32.01 56.25 -36.53
CA GLY A 15 33.01 57.19 -36.01
C GLY A 15 32.63 57.87 -34.69
N GLN A 16 31.53 57.44 -34.00
CA GLN A 16 31.16 58.02 -32.73
C GLN A 16 32.10 57.59 -31.60
N ARG A 17 32.34 58.50 -30.67
CA ARG A 17 33.23 58.21 -29.52
C ARG A 17 32.61 57.15 -28.57
N ILE A 18 33.44 56.21 -28.14
CA ILE A 18 33.05 55.11 -27.23
C ILE A 18 32.42 55.65 -25.95
N SER A 19 32.87 56.80 -25.43
CA SER A 19 32.32 57.45 -24.27
C SER A 19 30.89 57.95 -24.47
N GLU A 20 30.54 58.39 -25.66
CA GLU A 20 29.22 58.90 -26.03
C GLU A 20 28.22 57.76 -26.23
N ILE A 21 28.63 56.73 -26.94
CA ILE A 21 27.84 55.50 -27.14
C ILE A 21 27.51 54.86 -25.76
N ALA A 22 28.53 54.69 -24.93
CA ALA A 22 28.37 54.10 -23.60
C ALA A 22 27.41 54.91 -22.71
N ARG A 23 27.44 56.27 -22.77
CA ARG A 23 26.53 57.13 -22.04
C ARG A 23 25.13 57.06 -22.60
N ARG A 24 24.94 57.10 -23.91
CA ARG A 24 23.63 57.03 -24.58
C ARG A 24 22.87 55.77 -24.26
N HIS A 25 23.59 54.61 -24.36
CA HIS A 25 22.99 53.30 -24.13
C HIS A 25 23.10 52.81 -22.70
N GLN A 26 23.56 53.67 -21.75
CA GLN A 26 23.68 53.37 -20.31
C GLN A 26 24.46 52.07 -20.01
N ILE A 27 25.49 51.81 -20.79
CA ILE A 27 26.42 50.68 -20.63
C ILE A 27 27.80 51.12 -20.20
N SER A 28 28.57 50.24 -19.57
CA SER A 28 29.95 50.55 -19.23
C SER A 28 30.83 50.57 -20.50
N ARG A 29 31.82 51.49 -20.55
CA ARG A 29 32.80 51.47 -21.62
C ARG A 29 33.51 50.14 -21.77
N LYS A 30 33.77 49.44 -20.67
CA LYS A 30 34.36 48.10 -20.66
C LYS A 30 33.44 47.05 -21.37
N ALA A 31 32.15 47.13 -21.19
CA ALA A 31 31.20 46.29 -21.89
C ALA A 31 31.19 46.55 -23.41
N LEU A 32 31.22 47.82 -23.80
CA LEU A 32 31.27 48.20 -25.21
C LEU A 32 32.56 47.73 -25.88
N TYR A 33 33.72 47.91 -25.26
CA TYR A 33 35.00 47.39 -25.75
C TYR A 33 34.95 45.87 -25.96
N LYS A 34 34.42 45.12 -25.01
CA LYS A 34 34.27 43.68 -25.14
C LYS A 34 33.46 43.27 -26.38
N TRP A 35 32.37 44.01 -26.67
CA TRP A 35 31.53 43.66 -27.82
C TRP A 35 32.18 44.09 -29.15
N ILE A 36 32.91 45.21 -29.16
CA ILE A 36 33.72 45.63 -30.33
C ILE A 36 34.81 44.58 -30.66
N GLU A 37 35.56 44.10 -29.66
CA GLU A 37 36.57 43.07 -29.84
C GLU A 37 35.96 41.76 -30.40
N ARG A 38 34.80 41.34 -29.83
CA ARG A 38 34.12 40.16 -30.32
C ARG A 38 33.58 40.31 -31.73
N TYR A 39 33.10 41.49 -32.09
CA TYR A 39 32.67 41.79 -33.43
C TYR A 39 33.86 41.78 -34.44
N LYS A 40 34.98 42.37 -34.05
CA LYS A 40 36.20 42.33 -34.85
C LYS A 40 36.73 40.93 -35.10
N ALA A 41 36.60 40.05 -34.11
CA ALA A 41 37.07 38.65 -34.20
C ALA A 41 36.12 37.73 -34.96
N TYR A 42 34.80 37.89 -34.81
CA TYR A 42 33.79 36.93 -35.24
C TYR A 42 32.61 37.51 -36.04
N GLY A 43 32.72 38.82 -36.44
CA GLY A 43 31.64 39.52 -37.13
C GLY A 43 30.33 39.60 -36.31
N LEU A 44 29.20 39.63 -36.99
CA LEU A 44 27.87 39.66 -36.36
C LEU A 44 27.63 38.46 -35.46
N ALA A 45 28.16 37.30 -35.75
CA ALA A 45 28.05 36.09 -34.90
C ALA A 45 28.68 36.30 -33.52
N GLY A 46 29.70 37.16 -33.40
CA GLY A 46 30.32 37.53 -32.12
C GLY A 46 29.43 38.30 -31.16
N LEU A 47 28.32 38.90 -31.65
CA LEU A 47 27.37 39.66 -30.84
C LEU A 47 26.32 38.80 -30.14
N ASN A 48 26.27 37.51 -30.49
CA ASN A 48 25.40 36.55 -29.82
C ASN A 48 25.95 36.17 -28.43
N ASP A 49 25.05 35.85 -27.53
CA ASP A 49 25.45 35.34 -26.23
C ASP A 49 26.01 33.90 -26.40
N VAL A 50 27.21 33.71 -25.94
CA VAL A 50 27.82 32.37 -25.86
C VAL A 50 27.37 31.71 -24.57
N SER A 51 26.96 30.46 -24.62
CA SER A 51 26.65 29.67 -23.46
C SER A 51 27.78 29.75 -22.42
N ARG A 52 27.45 30.07 -21.20
CA ARG A 52 28.37 30.06 -20.05
C ARG A 52 28.48 28.67 -19.41
N ALA A 53 27.78 27.68 -19.97
CA ALA A 53 27.87 26.31 -19.49
C ALA A 53 29.29 25.78 -19.72
N PRO A 54 29.89 25.09 -18.76
CA PRO A 54 31.19 24.44 -18.95
C PRO A 54 31.10 23.44 -20.10
N GLU A 55 32.08 23.46 -21.01
CA GLU A 55 32.14 22.52 -22.13
C GLU A 55 32.21 21.06 -21.67
N HIS A 56 32.79 20.82 -20.50
CA HIS A 56 32.85 19.51 -19.87
C HIS A 56 32.29 19.60 -18.44
N HIS A 57 31.16 18.97 -18.21
CA HIS A 57 30.67 18.73 -16.83
C HIS A 57 31.55 17.64 -16.21
N ARG A 58 32.31 17.97 -15.15
CA ARG A 58 33.07 16.99 -14.34
C ARG A 58 32.24 15.81 -13.82
N GLN A 59 30.92 15.93 -13.84
CA GLN A 59 29.94 14.92 -13.41
C GLN A 59 29.10 14.37 -14.57
N ALA A 60 29.65 14.41 -15.82
CA ALA A 60 28.96 13.79 -16.94
C ALA A 60 28.89 12.26 -16.69
N VAL A 61 27.70 11.69 -16.78
CA VAL A 61 27.51 10.24 -16.72
C VAL A 61 28.16 9.64 -17.95
N SER A 62 29.03 8.62 -17.76
CA SER A 62 29.68 7.93 -18.88
C SER A 62 28.62 7.30 -19.79
N GLU A 63 28.95 7.14 -21.08
CA GLU A 63 28.01 6.54 -22.04
C GLU A 63 27.67 5.11 -21.63
N LEU A 64 28.60 4.36 -21.11
CA LEU A 64 28.38 3.02 -20.55
C LEU A 64 27.28 3.00 -19.48
N TRP A 65 27.31 3.97 -18.55
CA TRP A 65 26.25 4.06 -17.53
C TRP A 65 24.91 4.51 -18.11
N ARG A 66 24.89 5.35 -19.16
CA ARG A 66 23.65 5.72 -19.85
C ARG A 66 23.00 4.51 -20.49
N GLU A 67 23.76 3.70 -21.23
CA GLU A 67 23.28 2.46 -21.85
C GLU A 67 22.77 1.47 -20.81
N ARG A 68 23.49 1.27 -19.71
CA ARG A 68 23.08 0.39 -18.61
C ARG A 68 21.77 0.85 -17.95
N ILE A 69 21.60 2.15 -17.72
CA ILE A 69 20.37 2.73 -17.14
C ILE A 69 19.20 2.56 -18.10
N GLN A 70 19.39 2.81 -19.38
CA GLN A 70 18.37 2.64 -20.41
C GLN A 70 17.98 1.16 -20.57
N GLY A 71 18.96 0.26 -20.64
CA GLY A 71 18.75 -1.19 -20.69
C GLY A 71 18.02 -1.71 -19.45
N ALA A 72 18.39 -1.23 -18.27
CA ALA A 72 17.68 -1.56 -17.02
C ALA A 72 16.21 -1.09 -17.05
N ARG A 73 15.93 0.08 -17.62
CA ARG A 73 14.55 0.58 -17.79
C ARG A 73 13.76 -0.24 -18.81
N GLN A 74 14.40 -0.71 -19.89
CA GLN A 74 13.74 -1.57 -20.87
C GLN A 74 13.36 -2.93 -20.27
N GLN A 75 14.26 -3.52 -19.47
CA GLN A 75 13.99 -4.77 -18.75
C GLN A 75 12.95 -4.60 -17.64
N GLN A 76 12.94 -3.44 -16.97
CA GLN A 76 12.03 -3.12 -15.87
C GLN A 76 11.24 -1.82 -16.14
N PRO A 77 10.28 -1.84 -17.09
CA PRO A 77 9.64 -0.62 -17.60
C PRO A 77 8.87 0.19 -16.55
N ARG A 78 8.52 -0.44 -15.42
CA ARG A 78 7.69 0.15 -14.37
C ARG A 78 8.47 0.58 -13.12
N TRP A 79 9.79 0.30 -13.06
CA TRP A 79 10.59 0.64 -11.90
C TRP A 79 11.09 2.10 -11.96
N GLY A 80 10.98 2.82 -10.84
CA GLY A 80 11.54 4.16 -10.71
C GLY A 80 13.05 4.14 -10.45
N ALA A 81 13.71 5.30 -10.57
CA ALA A 81 15.14 5.45 -10.38
C ALA A 81 15.69 4.79 -9.09
N PRO A 82 15.01 4.86 -7.90
CA PRO A 82 15.53 4.19 -6.70
C PRO A 82 15.64 2.67 -6.83
N LYS A 83 14.66 2.01 -7.49
CA LYS A 83 14.68 0.57 -7.70
C LYS A 83 15.71 0.16 -8.75
N LEU A 84 15.84 0.95 -9.81
CA LEU A 84 16.85 0.74 -10.85
C LEU A 84 18.26 0.93 -10.28
N ALA A 85 18.47 1.90 -9.38
CA ALA A 85 19.75 2.08 -8.69
C ALA A 85 20.13 0.82 -7.88
N TRP A 86 19.20 0.30 -7.09
CA TRP A 86 19.43 -0.93 -6.34
C TRP A 86 19.76 -2.11 -7.27
N TRP A 87 18.98 -2.29 -8.32
CA TRP A 87 19.15 -3.39 -9.28
C TRP A 87 20.48 -3.32 -10.04
N LEU A 88 20.89 -2.12 -10.44
CA LEU A 88 22.19 -1.87 -11.07
C LEU A 88 23.33 -2.12 -10.07
N GLY A 89 23.16 -1.71 -8.82
CA GLY A 89 24.13 -1.96 -7.76
C GLY A 89 24.38 -3.44 -7.50
N GLN A 90 23.33 -4.28 -7.55
CA GLN A 90 23.48 -5.74 -7.40
C GLN A 90 24.26 -6.38 -8.58
N ARG A 91 24.21 -5.79 -9.76
CA ARG A 91 24.87 -6.32 -10.98
C ARG A 91 26.26 -5.75 -11.24
N HIS A 92 26.53 -4.56 -10.73
CA HIS A 92 27.75 -3.80 -10.99
C HIS A 92 28.38 -3.30 -9.67
N GLY A 93 28.32 -4.10 -8.61
CA GLY A 93 28.71 -3.73 -7.24
C GLY A 93 30.19 -3.42 -7.03
N GLY A 94 31.04 -3.56 -8.04
CA GLY A 94 32.47 -3.17 -8.00
C GLY A 94 32.75 -1.81 -8.65
N GLU A 95 31.73 -1.14 -9.21
CA GLU A 95 31.87 0.12 -9.92
C GLU A 95 31.16 1.25 -9.19
N GLU A 96 31.62 2.50 -9.39
CA GLU A 96 30.97 3.68 -8.83
C GLU A 96 29.59 3.88 -9.46
N LEU A 97 28.54 3.61 -8.67
CA LEU A 97 27.16 3.68 -9.14
C LEU A 97 26.70 5.13 -9.20
N PRO A 98 26.07 5.59 -10.31
CA PRO A 98 25.46 6.91 -10.39
C PRO A 98 24.37 7.09 -9.32
N SER A 99 24.26 8.28 -8.73
CA SER A 99 23.25 8.59 -7.74
C SER A 99 21.81 8.40 -8.28
N VAL A 100 20.85 8.15 -7.39
CA VAL A 100 19.43 8.02 -7.77
C VAL A 100 18.92 9.24 -8.56
N SER A 101 19.37 10.44 -8.21
CA SER A 101 19.03 11.68 -8.93
C SER A 101 19.62 11.71 -10.32
N THR A 102 20.85 11.23 -10.47
CA THR A 102 21.54 11.11 -11.76
C THR A 102 20.84 10.11 -12.67
N ILE A 103 20.47 8.92 -12.13
CA ILE A 103 19.67 7.92 -12.87
C ILE A 103 18.33 8.52 -13.30
N GLY A 104 17.65 9.25 -12.40
CA GLY A 104 16.40 9.94 -12.72
C GLY A 104 16.52 11.00 -13.79
N ARG A 105 17.66 11.71 -13.85
CA ARG A 105 17.98 12.68 -14.92
C ARG A 105 18.19 11.97 -16.26
N VAL A 106 19.04 10.93 -16.31
CA VAL A 106 19.26 10.15 -17.54
C VAL A 106 17.95 9.62 -18.11
N LEU A 107 17.07 9.05 -17.26
CA LEU A 107 15.78 8.54 -17.71
C LEU A 107 14.88 9.66 -18.27
N ARG A 108 14.95 10.85 -17.73
CA ARG A 108 14.17 12.02 -18.18
C ARG A 108 14.69 12.52 -19.52
N ASP A 109 16.01 12.68 -19.64
CA ASP A 109 16.68 13.17 -20.84
C ASP A 109 16.50 12.20 -22.01
N SER A 110 16.38 10.89 -21.72
CA SER A 110 16.09 9.85 -22.72
C SER A 110 14.58 9.66 -23.02
N GLY A 111 13.69 10.49 -22.47
CA GLY A 111 12.23 10.34 -22.65
C GLY A 111 11.62 9.11 -21.96
N LEU A 112 12.39 8.41 -21.13
CA LEU A 112 11.97 7.19 -20.43
C LEU A 112 11.36 7.44 -19.06
N SER A 113 11.13 8.70 -18.69
CA SER A 113 10.52 9.10 -17.42
C SER A 113 8.99 9.14 -17.52
N ARG A 114 8.28 8.51 -16.59
CA ARG A 114 6.82 8.62 -16.47
C ARG A 114 6.45 9.73 -15.50
N THR A 115 5.67 10.70 -15.93
CA THR A 115 5.11 11.72 -15.05
C THR A 115 4.01 11.09 -14.19
N ARG A 116 4.28 10.85 -12.91
CA ARG A 116 3.24 10.41 -11.96
C ARG A 116 2.61 11.60 -11.27
N ARG A 117 1.31 11.76 -11.42
CA ARG A 117 0.54 12.69 -10.58
C ARG A 117 0.67 12.26 -9.12
N ARG A 118 1.25 13.10 -8.28
CA ARG A 118 1.30 12.88 -6.83
C ARG A 118 -0.12 12.98 -6.28
N LEU A 119 -0.71 11.86 -5.92
CA LEU A 119 -1.91 11.86 -5.11
C LEU A 119 -1.50 12.27 -3.69
N LYS A 120 -2.17 13.28 -3.13
CA LYS A 120 -2.00 13.67 -1.72
C LYS A 120 -2.38 12.47 -0.86
N ALA A 121 -1.47 12.02 -0.01
CA ALA A 121 -1.77 11.03 1.00
C ALA A 121 -2.70 11.67 2.04
N HIS A 122 -3.94 11.24 2.11
CA HIS A 122 -4.84 11.58 3.21
C HIS A 122 -4.63 10.49 4.27
N GLY A 123 -3.86 10.81 5.29
CA GLY A 123 -3.65 9.92 6.41
C GLY A 123 -4.54 10.32 7.57
N THR A 124 -5.35 9.39 8.09
CA THR A 124 -5.68 9.36 9.52
C THR A 124 -6.64 8.19 9.76
N GLY A 125 -6.30 7.32 10.65
CA GLY A 125 -7.02 6.10 11.03
C GLY A 125 -6.02 4.96 11.08
N GLN A 126 -5.21 4.92 12.13
CA GLN A 126 -4.16 3.92 12.25
C GLN A 126 -4.76 2.65 12.84
N LEU A 127 -4.95 1.64 12.00
CA LEU A 127 -4.89 0.27 12.49
C LEU A 127 -3.44 -0.03 12.91
N GLU A 128 -3.28 -0.94 13.87
CA GLU A 128 -1.97 -1.34 14.39
C GLU A 128 -0.99 -1.66 13.24
N ARG A 129 0.17 -1.04 13.27
CA ARG A 129 1.19 -1.23 12.24
C ARG A 129 1.90 -2.54 12.50
N ALA A 130 1.83 -3.48 11.54
CA ALA A 130 2.63 -4.69 11.61
C ALA A 130 4.13 -4.36 11.59
N GLU A 131 4.87 -4.87 12.55
CA GLU A 131 6.31 -4.64 12.75
C GLU A 131 7.14 -5.87 12.40
N ARG A 132 6.59 -7.07 12.57
CA ARG A 132 7.26 -8.35 12.31
C ARG A 132 6.45 -9.26 11.39
N ALA A 133 7.16 -10.17 10.74
CA ALA A 133 6.53 -11.18 9.87
C ALA A 133 5.44 -11.95 10.63
N ASN A 134 4.37 -12.29 9.93
CA ASN A 134 3.22 -13.05 10.42
C ASN A 134 2.40 -12.38 11.54
N GLN A 135 2.67 -11.12 11.88
CA GLN A 135 1.85 -10.38 12.82
C GLN A 135 0.50 -10.02 12.21
N VAL A 136 0.48 -9.53 11.00
CA VAL A 136 -0.76 -9.21 10.27
C VAL A 136 -0.63 -9.63 8.82
N TRP A 137 -1.51 -10.51 8.37
CA TRP A 137 -1.71 -10.78 6.95
C TRP A 137 -2.93 -10.00 6.45
N ALA A 138 -2.82 -9.35 5.30
CA ALA A 138 -3.96 -8.77 4.61
C ALA A 138 -4.45 -9.72 3.52
N ILE A 139 -5.77 -9.90 3.46
CA ILE A 139 -6.46 -10.69 2.43
C ILE A 139 -7.47 -9.81 1.72
N ASP A 140 -7.50 -9.92 0.39
CA ASP A 140 -8.43 -9.15 -0.43
C ASP A 140 -8.54 -9.71 -1.84
N PHE A 141 -9.65 -9.41 -2.53
CA PHE A 141 -9.84 -9.64 -3.96
C PHE A 141 -9.44 -8.40 -4.74
N LYS A 142 -8.64 -8.58 -5.80
CA LYS A 142 -8.24 -7.46 -6.66
C LYS A 142 -9.38 -6.93 -7.56
N GLY A 143 -10.54 -7.47 -7.48
CA GLY A 143 -11.61 -7.31 -8.46
C GLY A 143 -11.58 -8.45 -9.46
N TRP A 144 -12.08 -8.24 -10.69
CA TRP A 144 -12.15 -9.32 -11.65
C TRP A 144 -11.73 -8.89 -13.06
N CYS A 145 -11.32 -9.88 -13.87
CA CYS A 145 -11.14 -9.74 -15.31
C CYS A 145 -11.74 -10.96 -16.01
N ARG A 146 -11.91 -10.87 -17.33
CA ARG A 146 -12.25 -12.04 -18.17
C ARG A 146 -11.03 -12.42 -18.99
N THR A 147 -10.73 -13.71 -19.02
CA THR A 147 -9.72 -14.29 -19.90
C THR A 147 -10.28 -14.43 -21.32
N GLY A 148 -9.41 -14.64 -22.32
CA GLY A 148 -9.83 -14.74 -23.72
C GLY A 148 -10.83 -15.86 -23.99
N ASP A 149 -10.84 -16.93 -23.20
CA ASP A 149 -11.82 -18.01 -23.20
C ASP A 149 -13.15 -17.66 -22.47
N GLY A 150 -13.32 -16.39 -22.06
CA GLY A 150 -14.52 -15.90 -21.42
C GLY A 150 -14.64 -16.21 -19.92
N VAL A 151 -13.71 -16.93 -19.34
CA VAL A 151 -13.75 -17.31 -17.91
C VAL A 151 -13.52 -16.08 -17.03
N ARG A 152 -14.38 -15.90 -16.02
CA ARG A 152 -14.21 -14.88 -14.98
C ARG A 152 -13.08 -15.30 -14.05
N CYS A 153 -12.17 -14.38 -13.83
CA CYS A 153 -11.02 -14.54 -12.96
C CYS A 153 -11.05 -13.45 -11.88
N GLU A 154 -11.11 -13.87 -10.62
CA GLU A 154 -11.07 -13.01 -9.44
C GLU A 154 -9.80 -13.33 -8.63
N PRO A 155 -8.72 -12.55 -8.78
CA PRO A 155 -7.47 -12.81 -8.05
C PRO A 155 -7.66 -12.59 -6.55
N LEU A 156 -7.54 -13.68 -5.78
CA LEU A 156 -7.39 -13.62 -4.33
C LEU A 156 -5.92 -13.41 -3.99
N THR A 157 -5.65 -12.42 -3.16
CA THR A 157 -4.29 -12.10 -2.71
C THR A 157 -4.19 -12.13 -1.19
N ILE A 158 -3.08 -12.67 -0.70
CA ILE A 158 -2.75 -12.68 0.74
C ILE A 158 -1.32 -12.16 0.87
N SER A 159 -1.12 -11.12 1.67
CA SER A 159 0.22 -10.52 1.87
C SER A 159 0.53 -10.25 3.33
N ASP A 160 1.78 -10.51 3.72
CA ASP A 160 2.31 -10.10 5.01
C ASP A 160 2.51 -8.57 5.06
N GLN A 161 1.96 -7.93 6.07
CA GLN A 161 1.93 -6.47 6.16
C GLN A 161 3.25 -5.86 6.64
N ALA A 162 4.11 -6.59 7.33
CA ALA A 162 5.42 -6.12 7.74
C ALA A 162 6.44 -6.23 6.60
N THR A 163 6.62 -7.44 6.07
CA THR A 163 7.64 -7.76 5.07
C THR A 163 7.20 -7.50 3.63
N ARG A 164 5.91 -7.26 3.38
CA ARG A 164 5.30 -7.14 2.04
C ARG A 164 5.29 -8.44 1.25
N TYR A 165 5.67 -9.56 1.83
CA TYR A 165 5.69 -10.84 1.16
C TYR A 165 4.29 -11.22 0.69
N LEU A 166 4.15 -11.53 -0.58
CA LEU A 166 2.89 -11.96 -1.21
C LEU A 166 2.79 -13.47 -1.09
N LEU A 167 2.07 -13.94 -0.06
CA LEU A 167 1.89 -15.37 0.24
C LEU A 167 1.06 -16.07 -0.83
N CYS A 168 0.03 -15.40 -1.33
CA CYS A 168 -0.89 -15.94 -2.32
C CYS A 168 -1.25 -14.91 -3.38
N CYS A 169 -1.35 -15.36 -4.62
CA CYS A 169 -1.93 -14.63 -5.75
C CYS A 169 -2.63 -15.66 -6.66
N GLN A 170 -3.88 -15.99 -6.35
CA GLN A 170 -4.61 -17.09 -6.96
C GLN A 170 -5.81 -16.60 -7.76
N ALA A 171 -5.89 -16.98 -9.04
CA ALA A 171 -7.09 -16.81 -9.86
C ALA A 171 -8.21 -17.71 -9.36
N LEU A 172 -9.34 -17.13 -8.97
CA LEU A 172 -10.54 -17.87 -8.59
C LEU A 172 -11.66 -17.58 -9.59
N SER A 173 -12.48 -18.57 -9.85
CA SER A 173 -13.73 -18.42 -10.62
C SER A 173 -14.91 -18.03 -9.74
N SER A 174 -14.75 -18.10 -8.42
CA SER A 174 -15.80 -17.83 -7.43
C SER A 174 -15.18 -17.30 -6.13
N THR A 175 -15.91 -16.36 -5.50
CA THR A 175 -15.57 -15.80 -4.17
C THR A 175 -16.27 -16.53 -3.03
N ARG A 176 -16.84 -17.73 -3.26
CA ARG A 176 -17.53 -18.52 -2.22
C ARG A 176 -16.57 -18.88 -1.09
N THR A 177 -17.12 -18.95 0.12
CA THR A 177 -16.37 -19.24 1.35
C THR A 177 -15.55 -20.51 1.25
N GLU A 178 -16.13 -21.59 0.72
CA GLU A 178 -15.47 -22.91 0.62
C GLU A 178 -14.24 -22.86 -0.30
N VAL A 179 -14.35 -22.12 -1.42
CA VAL A 179 -13.24 -21.94 -2.38
C VAL A 179 -12.11 -21.15 -1.75
N VAL A 180 -12.44 -20.05 -1.08
CA VAL A 180 -11.46 -19.21 -0.36
C VAL A 180 -10.81 -19.99 0.77
N ARG A 181 -11.59 -20.74 1.55
CA ARG A 181 -11.10 -21.59 2.64
C ARG A 181 -10.07 -22.61 2.12
N GLY A 182 -10.37 -23.32 1.04
CA GLY A 182 -9.44 -24.29 0.46
C GLY A 182 -8.12 -23.66 -0.04
N VAL A 183 -8.14 -22.40 -0.48
CA VAL A 183 -6.89 -21.66 -0.78
C VAL A 183 -6.13 -21.36 0.51
N MET A 184 -6.83 -20.87 1.52
CA MET A 184 -6.19 -20.48 2.79
C MET A 184 -5.62 -21.68 3.55
N GLU A 185 -6.27 -22.85 3.50
CA GLU A 185 -5.75 -24.08 4.08
C GLU A 185 -4.39 -24.45 3.48
N ARG A 186 -4.21 -24.31 2.16
CA ARG A 186 -2.91 -24.50 1.50
C ARG A 186 -1.87 -23.45 1.96
N VAL A 187 -2.28 -22.20 2.01
CA VAL A 187 -1.39 -21.10 2.46
C VAL A 187 -0.98 -21.32 3.92
N PHE A 188 -1.90 -21.71 4.78
CA PHE A 188 -1.60 -22.02 6.18
C PHE A 188 -0.71 -23.25 6.35
N ALA A 189 -0.90 -24.27 5.53
CA ALA A 189 -0.04 -25.47 5.53
C ALA A 189 1.40 -25.15 5.09
N GLU A 190 1.55 -24.21 4.12
CA GLU A 190 2.87 -23.81 3.59
C GLU A 190 3.61 -22.81 4.51
N TYR A 191 2.89 -21.82 5.06
CA TYR A 191 3.51 -20.69 5.77
C TYR A 191 3.21 -20.62 7.27
N GLY A 192 2.37 -21.51 7.81
CA GLY A 192 1.87 -21.45 9.18
C GLY A 192 0.78 -20.39 9.36
N LEU A 193 0.39 -20.12 10.60
CA LEU A 193 -0.72 -19.23 10.95
C LEU A 193 -0.22 -17.83 11.34
N PRO A 194 -0.86 -16.74 10.85
CA PRO A 194 -0.59 -15.39 11.33
C PRO A 194 -1.23 -15.17 12.70
N GLU A 195 -0.85 -14.08 13.36
CA GLU A 195 -1.54 -13.64 14.57
C GLU A 195 -2.88 -12.98 14.25
N ARG A 196 -2.92 -12.21 13.16
CA ARG A 196 -4.11 -11.48 12.73
C ARG A 196 -4.31 -11.58 11.21
N ILE A 197 -5.57 -11.60 10.80
CA ILE A 197 -5.95 -11.41 9.39
C ILE A 197 -6.76 -10.14 9.26
N ARG A 198 -6.26 -9.23 8.42
CA ARG A 198 -6.93 -7.98 8.05
C ARG A 198 -7.64 -8.16 6.73
N SER A 199 -8.95 -7.86 6.71
CA SER A 199 -9.79 -7.92 5.51
C SER A 199 -10.64 -6.66 5.36
N ASP A 200 -11.24 -6.51 4.18
CA ASP A 200 -12.32 -5.56 3.97
C ASP A 200 -13.63 -6.04 4.63
N ASN A 201 -14.71 -5.28 4.44
CA ASN A 201 -16.04 -5.63 4.95
C ASN A 201 -16.91 -6.36 3.92
N GLY A 202 -16.37 -6.70 2.76
CA GLY A 202 -17.06 -7.43 1.69
C GLY A 202 -17.12 -8.94 1.93
N ALA A 203 -18.10 -9.61 1.31
CA ALA A 203 -18.16 -11.07 1.31
C ALA A 203 -16.95 -11.66 0.54
N PRO A 204 -16.38 -12.78 0.99
CA PRO A 204 -16.78 -13.64 2.11
C PRO A 204 -16.17 -13.26 3.47
N PHE A 205 -15.40 -12.18 3.52
CA PHE A 205 -14.64 -11.78 4.72
C PHE A 205 -15.49 -11.08 5.75
N GLY A 206 -16.49 -10.30 5.32
CA GLY A 206 -17.39 -9.54 6.14
C GLY A 206 -18.86 -9.84 5.87
N ALA A 207 -19.69 -9.87 6.94
CA ALA A 207 -21.13 -9.94 6.85
C ALA A 207 -21.76 -8.61 7.28
N LYS A 208 -22.93 -8.28 6.70
CA LYS A 208 -23.71 -7.09 7.06
C LYS A 208 -24.43 -7.23 8.42
N GLY A 209 -24.45 -8.42 9.04
CA GLY A 209 -25.11 -8.67 10.32
C GLY A 209 -24.44 -7.93 11.48
N GLU A 210 -25.16 -7.81 12.58
CA GLU A 210 -24.76 -7.01 13.75
C GLU A 210 -23.43 -7.42 14.38
N CYS A 211 -23.11 -8.73 14.48
CA CYS A 211 -21.77 -9.22 14.87
C CYS A 211 -20.76 -9.15 13.71
N GLY A 212 -21.25 -9.06 12.49
CA GLY A 212 -20.44 -9.05 11.29
C GLY A 212 -19.62 -10.33 11.04
N LEU A 213 -19.74 -11.38 11.83
CA LEU A 213 -19.02 -12.63 11.68
C LEU A 213 -19.50 -13.40 10.45
N THR A 214 -18.55 -13.94 9.69
CA THR A 214 -18.76 -14.92 8.64
C THR A 214 -18.25 -16.27 9.09
N GLU A 215 -18.63 -17.34 8.41
CA GLU A 215 -18.09 -18.70 8.68
C GLU A 215 -16.57 -18.72 8.55
N LEU A 216 -16.01 -17.94 7.60
CA LEU A 216 -14.59 -17.82 7.44
C LEU A 216 -13.91 -17.13 8.64
N ALA A 217 -14.54 -16.07 9.18
CA ALA A 217 -14.05 -15.39 10.37
C ALA A 217 -14.15 -16.28 11.62
N VAL A 218 -15.22 -17.07 11.74
CA VAL A 218 -15.37 -18.07 12.82
C VAL A 218 -14.26 -19.09 12.76
N TRP A 219 -13.98 -19.65 11.58
CA TRP A 219 -12.88 -20.59 11.38
C TRP A 219 -11.51 -20.00 11.73
N TRP A 220 -11.23 -18.73 11.37
CA TRP A 220 -9.98 -18.08 11.76
C TRP A 220 -9.85 -17.94 13.27
N ILE A 221 -10.95 -17.59 13.96
CA ILE A 221 -10.96 -17.48 15.43
C ILE A 221 -10.71 -18.84 16.08
N GLU A 222 -11.27 -19.93 15.56
CA GLU A 222 -11.02 -21.32 16.01
C GLU A 222 -9.55 -21.74 15.83
N LEU A 223 -8.84 -21.16 14.86
CA LEU A 223 -7.39 -21.33 14.66
C LEU A 223 -6.56 -20.38 15.53
N GLY A 224 -7.17 -19.63 16.44
CA GLY A 224 -6.50 -18.64 17.28
C GLY A 224 -5.97 -17.44 16.51
N ILE A 225 -6.61 -17.10 15.37
CA ILE A 225 -6.26 -15.93 14.55
C ILE A 225 -7.23 -14.80 14.86
N HIS A 226 -6.72 -13.62 15.23
CA HIS A 226 -7.55 -12.44 15.43
C HIS A 226 -8.05 -11.87 14.09
N THR A 227 -9.35 -11.62 14.00
CA THR A 227 -9.93 -10.96 12.82
C THR A 227 -9.90 -9.45 12.99
N GLU A 228 -9.33 -8.75 12.01
CA GLU A 228 -9.24 -7.30 11.96
C GLU A 228 -9.91 -6.79 10.68
N ARG A 229 -10.86 -5.87 10.82
CA ARG A 229 -11.56 -5.27 9.67
C ARG A 229 -11.20 -3.80 9.54
N ILE A 230 -11.03 -3.37 8.30
CA ILE A 230 -10.91 -1.95 8.01
C ILE A 230 -12.24 -1.24 8.33
N ASP A 231 -12.15 0.00 8.80
CA ASP A 231 -13.34 0.82 9.02
C ASP A 231 -14.05 1.10 7.70
N PRO A 232 -15.40 1.12 7.68
CA PRO A 232 -16.15 1.51 6.50
C PRO A 232 -15.71 2.88 5.96
N GLY A 233 -15.45 2.97 4.65
CA GLY A 233 -15.01 4.21 4.01
C GLY A 233 -13.55 4.61 4.27
N ARG A 234 -12.73 3.74 4.89
CA ARG A 234 -11.31 4.00 5.16
C ARG A 234 -10.36 3.03 4.45
N PRO A 235 -10.34 3.00 3.11
CA PRO A 235 -9.47 2.10 2.35
C PRO A 235 -7.99 2.31 2.68
N GLN A 236 -7.59 3.51 3.14
CA GLN A 236 -6.21 3.82 3.51
C GLN A 236 -5.63 2.88 4.58
N GLN A 237 -6.49 2.28 5.42
CA GLN A 237 -6.09 1.29 6.43
C GLN A 237 -5.52 0.01 5.79
N ASN A 238 -5.84 -0.27 4.50
CA ASN A 238 -5.24 -1.33 3.70
C ASN A 238 -4.33 -0.80 2.57
N GLY A 239 -3.88 0.45 2.64
CA GLY A 239 -3.16 1.15 1.58
C GLY A 239 -1.85 0.48 1.12
N ARG A 240 -1.29 -0.44 1.91
CA ARG A 240 -0.14 -1.27 1.53
C ARG A 240 -0.56 -2.33 0.52
N HIS A 241 -1.65 -3.01 0.80
CA HIS A 241 -2.24 -4.04 -0.05
C HIS A 241 -2.78 -3.43 -1.35
N GLU A 242 -3.48 -2.28 -1.27
CA GLU A 242 -3.95 -1.54 -2.44
C GLU A 242 -2.81 -1.12 -3.39
N ARG A 243 -1.65 -0.76 -2.85
CA ARG A 243 -0.48 -0.42 -3.66
C ARG A 243 0.07 -1.64 -4.41
N MET A 244 0.07 -2.80 -3.79
CA MET A 244 0.41 -4.08 -4.43
C MET A 244 -0.63 -4.40 -5.51
N HIS A 245 -1.92 -4.28 -5.22
CA HIS A 245 -3.02 -4.48 -6.15
C HIS A 245 -2.93 -3.59 -7.40
N ARG A 246 -2.51 -2.34 -7.25
CA ARG A 246 -2.27 -1.46 -8.42
C ARG A 246 -1.20 -2.03 -9.32
N THR A 247 -0.10 -2.49 -8.74
CA THR A 247 0.99 -3.11 -9.50
C THR A 247 0.54 -4.39 -10.18
N LEU A 248 -0.18 -5.26 -9.46
CA LEU A 248 -0.75 -6.49 -9.98
C LEU A 248 -1.67 -6.23 -11.17
N GLN A 249 -2.57 -5.25 -11.05
CA GLN A 249 -3.48 -4.86 -12.12
C GLN A 249 -2.74 -4.43 -13.38
N GLU A 250 -1.80 -3.50 -13.21
CA GLU A 250 -0.98 -2.97 -14.30
C GLU A 250 -0.15 -4.05 -15.02
N GLU A 251 0.32 -5.06 -14.30
CA GLU A 251 1.24 -6.08 -14.85
C GLU A 251 0.54 -7.34 -15.37
N THR A 252 -0.67 -7.66 -14.86
CA THR A 252 -1.31 -8.95 -15.17
C THR A 252 -2.75 -8.86 -15.64
N MET A 253 -3.49 -7.78 -15.32
CA MET A 253 -4.94 -7.71 -15.55
C MET A 253 -5.37 -6.70 -16.63
N GLU A 254 -4.54 -5.70 -16.97
CA GLU A 254 -4.84 -4.75 -18.05
C GLU A 254 -4.91 -5.45 -19.43
N SER A 255 -4.17 -6.55 -19.58
CA SER A 255 -4.21 -7.42 -20.74
C SER A 255 -4.33 -8.88 -20.29
N PRO A 256 -5.53 -9.37 -19.99
CA PRO A 256 -5.74 -10.73 -19.50
C PRO A 256 -5.21 -11.78 -20.46
N ALA A 257 -4.81 -12.94 -19.94
CA ALA A 257 -4.35 -14.06 -20.75
C ALA A 257 -5.48 -14.71 -21.55
N SER A 258 -5.13 -15.52 -22.54
CA SER A 258 -6.11 -16.22 -23.39
C SER A 258 -6.94 -17.26 -22.61
N THR A 259 -6.38 -17.86 -21.55
CA THR A 259 -7.08 -18.83 -20.72
C THR A 259 -6.86 -18.58 -19.23
N ALA A 260 -7.80 -19.07 -18.40
CA ALA A 260 -7.67 -18.98 -16.95
C ALA A 260 -6.38 -19.64 -16.43
N ARG A 261 -5.94 -20.76 -17.02
CA ARG A 261 -4.68 -21.43 -16.67
C ARG A 261 -3.45 -20.57 -16.98
N GLN A 262 -3.44 -19.88 -18.10
CA GLN A 262 -2.36 -18.94 -18.45
C GLN A 262 -2.39 -17.71 -17.56
N GLN A 263 -3.58 -17.23 -17.18
CA GLN A 263 -3.74 -16.13 -16.24
C GLN A 263 -3.15 -16.50 -14.88
N GLN A 264 -3.41 -17.71 -14.36
CA GLN A 264 -2.81 -18.19 -13.12
C GLN A 264 -1.28 -18.24 -13.21
N ARG A 265 -0.71 -18.70 -14.32
CA ARG A 265 0.76 -18.68 -14.52
C ARG A 265 1.34 -17.26 -14.46
N ARG A 266 0.63 -16.27 -15.03
CA ARG A 266 1.04 -14.85 -14.96
C ARG A 266 0.99 -14.32 -13.53
N LEU A 267 -0.06 -14.66 -12.78
CA LEU A 267 -0.20 -14.28 -11.37
C LEU A 267 0.92 -14.89 -10.52
N GLU A 268 1.26 -16.15 -10.78
CA GLU A 268 2.34 -16.83 -10.07
C GLU A 268 3.73 -16.26 -10.43
N ALA A 269 3.96 -15.93 -11.70
CA ALA A 269 5.18 -15.24 -12.14
C ALA A 269 5.31 -13.86 -11.48
N PHE A 270 4.20 -13.11 -11.40
CA PHE A 270 4.14 -11.84 -10.68
C PHE A 270 4.47 -12.02 -9.20
N ARG A 271 3.89 -13.03 -8.53
CA ARG A 271 4.15 -13.31 -7.10
C ARG A 271 5.64 -13.56 -6.85
N ARG A 272 6.29 -14.38 -7.69
CA ARG A 272 7.73 -14.65 -7.58
C ARG A 272 8.57 -13.40 -7.84
N GLU A 273 8.30 -12.67 -8.92
CA GLU A 273 9.00 -11.42 -9.23
C GLU A 273 8.85 -10.39 -8.09
N TYR A 274 7.64 -10.26 -7.57
CA TYR A 274 7.32 -9.33 -6.49
C TYR A 274 8.08 -9.67 -5.20
N ASN A 275 8.20 -10.95 -4.86
CA ASN A 275 8.84 -11.41 -3.64
C ASN A 275 10.37 -11.45 -3.73
N GLU A 276 10.91 -11.94 -4.85
CA GLU A 276 12.31 -12.33 -4.97
C GLU A 276 13.18 -11.28 -5.66
N HIS A 277 12.57 -10.49 -6.55
CA HIS A 277 13.33 -9.58 -7.41
C HIS A 277 12.98 -8.10 -7.25
N ARG A 278 11.78 -7.79 -6.75
CA ARG A 278 11.32 -6.41 -6.66
C ARG A 278 11.77 -5.72 -5.38
N PRO A 279 12.66 -4.71 -5.43
CA PRO A 279 13.07 -3.96 -4.25
C PRO A 279 11.95 -3.05 -3.76
N HIS A 280 11.81 -2.92 -2.44
CA HIS A 280 10.79 -2.09 -1.80
C HIS A 280 11.42 -0.95 -1.01
N GLN A 281 11.13 0.29 -1.39
CA GLN A 281 11.65 1.48 -0.69
C GLN A 281 11.32 1.48 0.81
N ALA A 282 10.12 1.01 1.18
CA ALA A 282 9.71 0.92 2.58
C ALA A 282 10.46 -0.17 3.39
N LEU A 283 11.21 -1.03 2.71
CA LEU A 283 12.05 -2.08 3.28
C LEU A 283 13.55 -1.77 3.08
N GLY A 284 13.92 -0.50 2.93
CA GLY A 284 15.30 -0.13 2.64
C GLY A 284 15.82 -0.68 1.30
N GLN A 285 14.96 -0.80 0.30
CA GLN A 285 15.22 -1.41 -1.01
C GLN A 285 15.48 -2.93 -0.96
N GLN A 286 15.21 -3.60 0.15
CA GLN A 286 15.27 -5.07 0.21
C GLN A 286 14.07 -5.70 -0.49
N VAL A 287 14.23 -6.94 -0.95
CA VAL A 287 13.14 -7.75 -1.47
C VAL A 287 12.35 -8.42 -0.36
N PRO A 288 11.04 -8.63 -0.48
CA PRO A 288 10.22 -9.26 0.55
C PRO A 288 10.74 -10.62 1.03
N ALA A 289 11.23 -11.47 0.12
CA ALA A 289 11.76 -12.80 0.42
C ALA A 289 12.99 -12.79 1.35
N ALA A 290 13.77 -11.71 1.36
CA ALA A 290 14.91 -11.57 2.27
C ALA A 290 14.48 -11.43 3.75
N LEU A 291 13.27 -10.87 3.97
CA LEU A 291 12.75 -10.51 5.29
C LEU A 291 11.70 -11.48 5.83
N PHE A 292 10.96 -12.15 4.94
CA PHE A 292 9.89 -13.06 5.33
C PHE A 292 10.46 -14.39 5.83
N ARG A 293 9.84 -14.94 6.87
CA ARG A 293 10.05 -16.32 7.36
C ARG A 293 8.68 -16.91 7.69
N PRO A 294 8.43 -18.20 7.42
CA PRO A 294 7.20 -18.86 7.82
C PRO A 294 6.91 -18.74 9.31
N SER A 295 5.64 -18.78 9.67
CA SER A 295 5.21 -18.71 11.06
C SER A 295 5.57 -20.00 11.80
N PRO A 296 6.04 -19.94 13.06
CA PRO A 296 6.21 -21.11 13.91
C PRO A 296 4.88 -21.73 14.34
N ARG A 297 3.75 -21.03 14.20
CA ARG A 297 2.42 -21.52 14.50
C ARG A 297 1.94 -22.44 13.36
N MET A 298 2.12 -23.72 13.53
CA MET A 298 1.75 -24.71 12.49
C MET A 298 0.24 -24.80 12.34
N TYR A 299 -0.22 -24.91 11.09
CA TYR A 299 -1.62 -25.21 10.80
C TYR A 299 -1.93 -26.67 11.11
N ARG A 300 -3.04 -26.88 11.85
CA ARG A 300 -3.65 -28.18 12.08
C ARG A 300 -5.10 -28.11 11.63
N ALA A 301 -5.52 -29.10 10.86
CA ALA A 301 -6.92 -29.20 10.44
C ALA A 301 -7.81 -29.48 11.67
N GLY A 302 -8.91 -28.74 11.78
CA GLY A 302 -9.74 -28.74 12.98
C GLY A 302 -9.33 -27.61 13.93
N GLY A 303 -10.29 -26.81 14.38
CA GLY A 303 -10.05 -25.81 15.42
C GLY A 303 -9.96 -26.47 16.79
N GLU A 304 -9.33 -25.79 17.74
CA GLU A 304 -9.38 -26.18 19.16
C GLU A 304 -10.78 -25.85 19.70
N GLU A 305 -11.30 -26.69 20.60
CA GLU A 305 -12.52 -26.32 21.34
C GLU A 305 -12.21 -25.13 22.26
N PRO A 306 -13.16 -24.19 22.40
CA PRO A 306 -12.94 -23.05 23.27
C PRO A 306 -12.84 -23.50 24.74
N GLU A 307 -11.77 -23.14 25.40
CA GLU A 307 -11.64 -23.23 26.84
C GLU A 307 -12.11 -21.92 27.49
N TYR A 308 -13.09 -22.04 28.36
CA TYR A 308 -13.63 -20.92 29.14
C TYR A 308 -13.35 -21.12 30.63
N ASP A 309 -13.21 -20.01 31.35
CA ASP A 309 -13.08 -20.06 32.80
C ASP A 309 -14.25 -20.80 33.44
N ALA A 310 -13.99 -21.56 34.49
CA ALA A 310 -15.02 -22.38 35.17
C ALA A 310 -16.16 -21.53 35.77
N SER A 311 -15.92 -20.24 36.00
CA SER A 311 -16.95 -19.29 36.50
C SER A 311 -17.88 -18.81 35.38
N TRP A 312 -17.55 -19.02 34.11
CA TRP A 312 -18.35 -18.55 32.98
C TRP A 312 -19.51 -19.49 32.69
N GLN A 313 -20.59 -18.92 32.18
CA GLN A 313 -21.70 -19.71 31.67
C GLN A 313 -21.47 -20.06 30.20
N VAL A 314 -21.30 -21.34 29.89
CA VAL A 314 -21.11 -21.81 28.50
C VAL A 314 -22.47 -22.19 27.90
N ARG A 315 -22.75 -21.71 26.70
CA ARG A 315 -24.01 -21.97 25.98
C ARG A 315 -23.73 -22.38 24.54
N LYS A 316 -24.46 -23.38 24.05
CA LYS A 316 -24.44 -23.77 22.65
C LYS A 316 -25.33 -22.86 21.83
N VAL A 317 -24.82 -22.42 20.66
CA VAL A 317 -25.59 -21.63 19.70
C VAL A 317 -26.48 -22.55 18.88
N ASP A 318 -27.75 -22.29 18.80
CA ASP A 318 -28.75 -23.01 18.00
C ASP A 318 -29.57 -22.00 17.17
N GLY A 319 -29.59 -22.16 15.83
CA GLY A 319 -30.25 -21.20 14.94
C GLY A 319 -29.72 -19.77 15.07
N GLY A 320 -28.42 -19.59 15.41
CA GLY A 320 -27.80 -18.29 15.65
C GLY A 320 -28.12 -17.68 17.04
N ARG A 321 -28.79 -18.44 17.92
CA ARG A 321 -29.25 -17.96 19.25
C ARG A 321 -28.68 -18.82 20.37
N ILE A 322 -28.48 -18.22 21.54
CA ILE A 322 -28.23 -18.94 22.80
C ILE A 322 -29.46 -18.90 23.68
N ARG A 323 -29.70 -19.97 24.49
CA ARG A 323 -30.75 -19.98 25.52
C ARG A 323 -30.24 -19.26 26.76
N TRP A 324 -31.06 -18.34 27.30
CA TRP A 324 -30.71 -17.53 28.46
C TRP A 324 -31.91 -17.31 29.37
N ARG A 325 -31.93 -17.89 30.58
CA ARG A 325 -32.94 -17.71 31.60
C ARG A 325 -34.40 -17.65 31.08
N GLY A 326 -34.78 -18.63 30.27
CA GLY A 326 -36.12 -18.73 29.68
C GLY A 326 -36.33 -17.95 28.36
N GLY A 327 -35.37 -17.12 27.94
CA GLY A 327 -35.38 -16.42 26.67
C GLY A 327 -34.34 -16.95 25.67
N LYS A 328 -34.26 -16.29 24.53
CA LYS A 328 -33.23 -16.54 23.48
C LYS A 328 -32.58 -15.24 23.09
N ILE A 329 -31.23 -15.20 23.10
CA ILE A 329 -30.43 -14.09 22.64
C ILE A 329 -29.89 -14.42 21.27
N PHE A 330 -30.14 -13.59 20.28
CA PHE A 330 -29.51 -13.72 18.97
C PHE A 330 -28.05 -13.23 19.02
N VAL A 331 -27.11 -14.06 18.61
CA VAL A 331 -25.68 -13.74 18.58
C VAL A 331 -25.14 -13.70 17.14
N SER A 332 -25.21 -14.80 16.41
CA SER A 332 -24.84 -14.87 14.99
C SER A 332 -25.19 -16.22 14.38
N HIS A 333 -25.70 -16.25 13.15
CA HIS A 333 -25.86 -17.48 12.39
C HIS A 333 -24.55 -18.21 12.10
N ALA A 334 -23.45 -17.47 11.91
CA ALA A 334 -22.13 -18.03 11.66
C ALA A 334 -21.58 -18.88 12.82
N LEU A 335 -22.13 -18.68 14.04
CA LEU A 335 -21.75 -19.43 15.24
C LEU A 335 -22.64 -20.66 15.48
N ASN A 336 -23.53 -21.02 14.55
CA ASN A 336 -24.43 -22.15 14.75
C ASN A 336 -23.65 -23.44 15.08
N GLY A 337 -24.10 -24.15 16.13
CA GLY A 337 -23.44 -25.35 16.65
C GLY A 337 -22.22 -25.10 17.55
N LYS A 338 -21.72 -23.88 17.65
CA LYS A 338 -20.54 -23.50 18.44
C LYS A 338 -20.91 -23.20 19.91
N LEU A 339 -19.88 -23.23 20.78
CA LEU A 339 -19.99 -22.87 22.19
C LEU A 339 -19.60 -21.40 22.38
N VAL A 340 -20.39 -20.67 23.17
CA VAL A 340 -20.15 -19.27 23.53
C VAL A 340 -20.04 -19.18 25.06
N GLY A 341 -19.00 -18.50 25.55
CA GLY A 341 -18.81 -18.21 26.97
C GLY A 341 -19.43 -16.88 27.36
N ALA A 342 -20.08 -16.84 28.51
CA ALA A 342 -20.65 -15.63 29.10
C ALA A 342 -19.96 -15.34 30.45
N GLU A 343 -19.19 -14.26 30.47
CA GLU A 343 -18.50 -13.72 31.63
C GLU A 343 -19.44 -12.76 32.37
N HIS A 344 -19.66 -12.97 33.68
CA HIS A 344 -20.43 -12.04 34.51
C HIS A 344 -19.56 -10.82 34.84
N ILE A 345 -20.03 -9.62 34.55
CA ILE A 345 -19.30 -8.38 34.81
C ILE A 345 -19.86 -7.67 36.07
N GLU A 346 -21.16 -7.46 36.06
CA GLU A 346 -21.90 -6.83 37.16
C GLU A 346 -23.36 -7.28 37.11
N GLU A 347 -24.18 -6.92 38.11
CA GLU A 347 -25.57 -7.36 38.19
C GLU A 347 -26.34 -7.07 36.90
N GLY A 348 -26.85 -8.14 36.28
CA GLY A 348 -27.57 -8.09 35.01
C GLY A 348 -26.73 -7.86 33.77
N LEU A 349 -25.40 -7.71 33.85
CA LEU A 349 -24.55 -7.42 32.73
C LEU A 349 -23.55 -8.55 32.45
N TRP A 350 -23.57 -9.07 31.19
CA TRP A 350 -22.77 -10.20 30.78
C TRP A 350 -21.97 -9.89 29.51
N LYS A 351 -20.72 -10.31 29.50
CA LYS A 351 -19.84 -10.18 28.34
C LYS A 351 -19.74 -11.51 27.59
N LEU A 352 -20.15 -11.51 26.33
CA LEU A 352 -20.19 -12.74 25.52
C LEU A 352 -18.93 -12.91 24.70
N TRP A 353 -18.38 -14.12 24.71
CA TRP A 353 -17.14 -14.48 24.05
C TRP A 353 -17.29 -15.70 23.16
N PHE A 354 -16.58 -15.68 22.02
CA PHE A 354 -16.32 -16.87 21.23
C PHE A 354 -14.80 -17.06 21.15
N HIS A 355 -14.28 -18.08 21.79
CA HIS A 355 -12.85 -18.19 22.09
C HIS A 355 -12.34 -16.89 22.76
N GLN A 356 -11.32 -16.28 22.16
CA GLN A 356 -10.76 -14.99 22.59
C GLN A 356 -11.46 -13.77 21.93
N HIS A 357 -12.48 -14.02 21.11
CA HIS A 357 -13.15 -12.94 20.39
C HIS A 357 -14.36 -12.45 21.16
N TRP A 358 -14.32 -11.21 21.62
CA TRP A 358 -15.43 -10.55 22.27
C TRP A 358 -16.57 -10.26 21.27
N LEU A 359 -17.73 -10.86 21.50
CA LEU A 359 -18.93 -10.71 20.67
C LEU A 359 -19.71 -9.43 21.00
N GLY A 360 -19.86 -9.14 22.29
CA GLY A 360 -20.65 -8.00 22.78
C GLY A 360 -21.09 -8.16 24.23
N MET A 361 -21.97 -7.28 24.65
CA MET A 361 -22.54 -7.24 26.00
C MET A 361 -24.03 -7.63 25.96
N TRP A 362 -24.45 -8.51 26.86
CA TRP A 362 -25.83 -8.82 27.12
C TRP A 362 -26.29 -8.11 28.40
N ASP A 363 -27.28 -7.23 28.27
CA ASP A 363 -27.90 -6.54 29.36
C ASP A 363 -29.26 -7.24 29.66
N GLU A 364 -29.36 -7.91 30.82
CA GLU A 364 -30.54 -8.63 31.22
C GLU A 364 -31.69 -7.67 31.63
N VAL A 365 -31.36 -6.49 32.15
CA VAL A 365 -32.32 -5.50 32.58
C VAL A 365 -33.01 -4.87 31.37
N GLU A 366 -32.23 -4.50 30.36
CA GLU A 366 -32.78 -3.97 29.13
C GLU A 366 -33.30 -5.08 28.17
N GLY A 367 -32.97 -6.37 28.44
CA GLY A 367 -33.29 -7.49 27.56
C GLY A 367 -32.62 -7.37 26.19
N ARG A 368 -31.43 -6.77 26.11
CA ARG A 368 -30.78 -6.38 24.87
C ARG A 368 -29.37 -6.88 24.78
N PHE A 369 -29.04 -7.38 23.59
CA PHE A 369 -27.66 -7.69 23.22
C PHE A 369 -27.03 -6.53 22.42
N TRP A 370 -25.98 -5.97 22.99
CA TRP A 370 -25.21 -4.90 22.40
C TRP A 370 -23.96 -5.49 21.74
N HIS A 371 -23.91 -5.48 20.43
CA HIS A 371 -22.69 -5.88 19.73
C HIS A 371 -21.54 -4.94 20.06
N ARG A 372 -20.31 -5.45 20.00
CA ARG A 372 -19.08 -4.74 20.38
C ARG A 372 -19.02 -3.27 19.90
N ARG A 373 -19.39 -2.99 18.64
CA ARG A 373 -19.38 -1.63 18.09
C ARG A 373 -20.50 -0.76 18.66
N GLN A 374 -21.66 -1.32 18.85
CA GLN A 374 -22.81 -0.61 19.42
C GLN A 374 -22.56 -0.28 20.89
N TRP A 375 -21.99 -1.23 21.65
CA TRP A 375 -21.60 -1.02 23.04
C TRP A 375 -20.57 0.11 23.18
N ALA A 376 -19.51 0.11 22.39
CA ALA A 376 -18.51 1.17 22.38
C ALA A 376 -19.12 2.55 22.08
N ALA A 377 -20.04 2.63 21.11
CA ALA A 377 -20.74 3.87 20.79
C ALA A 377 -21.67 4.33 21.91
N GLN A 378 -22.33 3.41 22.60
CA GLN A 378 -23.21 3.71 23.77
C GLN A 378 -22.38 4.23 24.94
N GLN A 379 -21.24 3.59 25.25
CA GLN A 379 -20.34 4.05 26.31
C GLN A 379 -19.82 5.46 26.04
N ALA A 380 -19.40 5.74 24.79
CA ALA A 380 -18.97 7.06 24.40
C ALA A 380 -20.07 8.13 24.58
N ARG A 381 -21.33 7.78 24.29
CA ARG A 381 -22.47 8.68 24.51
C ARG A 381 -22.74 8.91 26.01
N ARG A 382 -22.70 7.85 26.86
CA ARG A 382 -22.86 7.95 28.31
C ARG A 382 -21.76 8.83 28.92
N SER A 383 -20.51 8.64 28.54
CA SER A 383 -19.39 9.47 29.01
C SER A 383 -19.53 10.94 28.61
N ALA A 384 -19.99 11.21 27.38
CA ALA A 384 -20.21 12.57 26.91
C ALA A 384 -21.36 13.28 27.68
N GLN A 385 -22.41 12.55 28.04
CA GLN A 385 -23.54 13.09 28.85
C GLN A 385 -23.13 13.35 30.29
N GLN A 386 -22.31 12.50 30.91
CA GLN A 386 -21.78 12.70 32.26
C GLN A 386 -20.80 13.86 32.34
N GLY A 387 -19.96 14.04 31.31
CA GLY A 387 -19.05 15.21 31.21
C GLY A 387 -19.78 16.53 31.03
N CYS A 388 -20.97 16.53 30.40
CA CYS A 388 -21.82 17.72 30.28
C CYS A 388 -22.56 18.05 31.58
N ALA A 389 -22.94 17.02 32.37
CA ALA A 389 -23.65 17.24 33.65
C ALA A 389 -22.75 17.76 34.77
N SER A 390 -21.44 17.43 34.74
CA SER A 390 -20.45 17.94 35.68
C SER A 390 -19.96 19.37 35.38
N GLY A 391 -20.17 19.87 34.16
CA GLY A 391 -19.85 21.24 33.77
C GLY A 391 -20.90 22.31 34.14
N SER A 392 -22.14 21.88 34.48
CA SER A 392 -23.22 22.84 34.82
C SER A 392 -23.42 23.10 36.34
N LEU A 393 -22.52 22.59 37.17
CA LEU A 393 -22.53 22.82 38.63
C LEU A 393 -21.44 23.78 39.11
N LEU A 394 -20.82 24.52 38.20
CA LEU A 394 -19.78 25.52 38.49
C LEU A 394 -20.11 26.89 37.83
N GLU A 395 -21.39 27.27 37.76
CA GLU A 395 -21.82 28.66 37.57
C GLU A 395 -22.62 29.15 38.72
#